data_26fd4ec5d31bf2d3ace50f06ad2ec772
#
_entry.id   26fd4ec5d31bf2d3ace50f06ad2ec772
#
_cell.length_a   1.000
_cell.length_b   1.000
_cell.length_c   1.000
_cell.angle_alpha   90.00
_cell.angle_beta   90.00
_cell.angle_gamma   90.00
#
_symmetry.space_group_name_H-M   'P 1'
#
loop_
_entity.id
_entity.type
_entity.pdbx_description
1 polymer ?
#
loop_
_entity_poly.entity_id
_entity_poly.type
_entity_poly.pdbx_seq_one_letter_code
_entity_poly.pdbx_strand_id
1 'polypeptide(L)'
;MKLDIQTLDAKKAGSIDLDDAIFGIKEIRADILQRMVKYQLAKRRAGTHKTQSRGEVSRSHSKLYKQKGTGQARHGAANAPIFRGGGHAHNRLPRDYTHELPKKVRAMALRHALSAKANAGDIVVIDALKLADAKTSALKQSLAKLNLDNALFIAGAEVDANVALAARNLPNIDVLPNAGLNVYDVLRAGKLVLTQDAVNAIHARFKNGDADAKAAPKKRAPAKKKTEASEQGAAA
;
A
#
# COMPACT_ATOMS: atom_id res chain seq x y z
N MET A 1 -2.84 24.67 13.37
CA MET A 1 -3.62 25.11 12.19
C MET A 1 -5.12 24.91 12.51
N LYS A 2 -5.97 25.94 12.32
CA LYS A 2 -7.42 25.84 12.58
C LYS A 2 -8.19 25.62 11.30
N LEU A 3 -9.11 24.66 11.30
CA LEU A 3 -10.03 24.39 10.20
C LEU A 3 -11.48 24.41 10.69
N ASP A 4 -12.38 24.90 9.82
CA ASP A 4 -13.81 24.87 10.08
C ASP A 4 -14.35 23.44 9.90
N ILE A 5 -15.21 23.00 10.84
CA ILE A 5 -15.94 21.74 10.73
C ILE A 5 -17.24 22.02 9.96
N GLN A 6 -17.53 21.19 8.97
CA GLN A 6 -18.75 21.26 8.17
C GLN A 6 -19.64 20.03 8.41
N THR A 7 -20.93 20.21 8.24
CA THR A 7 -21.87 19.07 8.15
C THR A 7 -21.94 18.57 6.70
N LEU A 8 -22.51 17.38 6.46
CA LEU A 8 -22.78 16.86 5.12
C LEU A 8 -23.67 17.80 4.26
N ASP A 9 -24.39 18.73 4.88
CA ASP A 9 -25.20 19.76 4.23
C ASP A 9 -24.44 21.08 3.98
N ALA A 10 -23.11 21.08 4.12
CA ALA A 10 -22.25 22.26 3.97
C ALA A 10 -22.51 23.40 4.98
N LYS A 11 -23.12 23.09 6.16
CA LYS A 11 -23.28 24.05 7.24
C LYS A 11 -22.08 24.01 8.17
N LYS A 12 -21.65 25.15 8.72
CA LYS A 12 -20.60 25.19 9.73
C LYS A 12 -21.10 24.62 11.05
N ALA A 13 -20.35 23.66 11.61
CA ALA A 13 -20.66 23.00 12.90
C ALA A 13 -19.68 23.40 14.01
N GLY A 14 -18.54 24.00 13.70
CA GLY A 14 -17.53 24.38 14.67
C GLY A 14 -16.15 24.59 14.04
N SER A 15 -15.11 24.52 14.85
CA SER A 15 -13.72 24.53 14.41
C SER A 15 -12.90 23.51 15.17
N ILE A 16 -11.86 22.96 14.53
CA ILE A 16 -10.94 21.99 15.13
C ILE A 16 -9.50 22.48 14.94
N ASP A 17 -8.68 22.24 15.95
CA ASP A 17 -7.24 22.50 15.88
C ASP A 17 -6.48 21.26 15.38
N LEU A 18 -5.78 21.40 14.25
CA LEU A 18 -4.88 20.38 13.73
C LEU A 18 -3.47 20.59 14.30
N ASP A 19 -2.83 19.50 14.71
CA ASP A 19 -1.47 19.51 15.25
C ASP A 19 -0.45 19.81 14.14
N ASP A 20 0.31 20.88 14.30
CA ASP A 20 1.33 21.32 13.34
C ASP A 20 2.47 20.30 13.18
N ALA A 21 2.71 19.43 14.16
CA ALA A 21 3.68 18.35 14.05
C ALA A 21 3.27 17.26 13.03
N ILE A 22 1.97 17.20 12.69
CA ILE A 22 1.40 16.19 11.76
C ILE A 22 1.01 16.83 10.43
N PHE A 23 0.39 18.02 10.48
CA PHE A 23 -0.21 18.69 9.32
C PHE A 23 0.54 19.96 8.88
N GLY A 24 1.51 20.44 9.69
CA GLY A 24 2.19 21.72 9.47
C GLY A 24 3.59 21.64 8.90
N ILE A 25 4.03 20.50 8.34
CA ILE A 25 5.37 20.35 7.76
C ILE A 25 5.45 21.21 6.49
N LYS A 26 6.34 22.23 6.51
CA LYS A 26 6.50 23.18 5.39
C LYS A 26 7.24 22.53 4.21
N GLU A 27 8.35 21.82 4.47
CA GLU A 27 9.16 21.19 3.44
C GLU A 27 8.70 19.76 3.19
N ILE A 28 8.01 19.52 2.08
CA ILE A 28 7.53 18.18 1.73
C ILE A 28 8.64 17.39 1.03
N ARG A 29 9.02 16.25 1.61
CA ARG A 29 10.02 15.35 1.06
C ARG A 29 9.40 14.37 0.06
N ALA A 30 9.48 14.70 -1.21
CA ALA A 30 8.95 13.90 -2.31
C ALA A 30 9.63 12.52 -2.42
N ASP A 31 10.91 12.40 -2.07
CA ASP A 31 11.66 11.14 -2.06
C ASP A 31 11.06 10.10 -1.10
N ILE A 32 10.64 10.53 0.09
CA ILE A 32 9.99 9.67 1.10
C ILE A 32 8.61 9.23 0.62
N LEU A 33 7.84 10.15 0.03
CA LEU A 33 6.52 9.85 -0.53
C LEU A 33 6.63 8.83 -1.66
N GLN A 34 7.55 9.02 -2.60
CA GLN A 34 7.80 8.09 -3.69
C GLN A 34 8.17 6.69 -3.18
N ARG A 35 9.08 6.59 -2.21
CA ARG A 35 9.47 5.31 -1.60
C ARG A 35 8.29 4.61 -0.95
N MET A 36 7.42 5.35 -0.27
CA MET A 36 6.23 4.79 0.39
C MET A 36 5.20 4.31 -0.63
N VAL A 37 4.94 5.06 -1.70
CA VAL A 37 4.07 4.65 -2.80
C VAL A 37 4.61 3.38 -3.47
N LYS A 38 5.91 3.35 -3.79
CA LYS A 38 6.56 2.16 -4.36
C LYS A 38 6.43 0.93 -3.44
N TYR A 39 6.63 1.11 -2.13
CA TYR A 39 6.43 0.06 -1.13
C TYR A 39 4.99 -0.48 -1.13
N GLN A 40 3.98 0.39 -1.13
CA GLN A 40 2.57 -0.01 -1.10
C GLN A 40 2.16 -0.72 -2.39
N LEU A 41 2.56 -0.22 -3.56
CA LEU A 41 2.27 -0.84 -4.85
C LEU A 41 2.98 -2.20 -5.01
N ALA A 42 4.23 -2.31 -4.58
CA ALA A 42 4.97 -3.56 -4.61
C ALA A 42 4.31 -4.63 -3.73
N LYS A 43 3.82 -4.24 -2.54
CA LYS A 43 3.12 -5.15 -1.63
C LYS A 43 1.77 -5.66 -2.18
N ARG A 44 1.09 -4.89 -3.03
CA ARG A 44 -0.18 -5.30 -3.67
C ARG A 44 0.03 -6.29 -4.81
N ARG A 45 1.27 -6.42 -5.31
CA ARG A 45 1.57 -7.23 -6.48
C ARG A 45 1.66 -8.71 -6.12
N ALA A 46 0.77 -9.54 -6.68
CA ALA A 46 0.71 -10.97 -6.38
C ALA A 46 1.91 -11.77 -6.92
N GLY A 47 2.50 -11.38 -8.04
CA GLY A 47 3.70 -11.99 -8.60
C GLY A 47 3.53 -13.44 -9.12
N THR A 48 2.32 -13.85 -9.45
CA THR A 48 1.95 -15.24 -9.80
C THR A 48 2.25 -15.63 -11.24
N HIS A 49 2.82 -14.72 -12.05
CA HIS A 49 3.13 -14.98 -13.46
C HIS A 49 4.21 -16.07 -13.60
N LYS A 50 3.97 -17.02 -14.49
CA LYS A 50 4.89 -18.12 -14.80
C LYS A 50 4.87 -18.41 -16.30
N THR A 51 6.04 -18.73 -16.87
CA THR A 51 6.19 -19.28 -18.19
C THR A 51 6.95 -20.60 -18.09
N GLN A 52 6.74 -21.52 -19.04
CA GLN A 52 7.38 -22.82 -19.00
C GLN A 52 8.85 -22.73 -19.44
N SER A 53 9.73 -23.28 -18.63
CA SER A 53 11.14 -23.46 -18.97
C SER A 53 11.30 -24.68 -19.91
N ARG A 54 12.51 -24.82 -20.46
CA ARG A 54 12.86 -25.94 -21.33
C ARG A 54 12.56 -27.30 -20.69
N GLY A 55 12.73 -27.45 -19.38
CA GLY A 55 12.45 -28.70 -18.66
C GLY A 55 10.98 -28.96 -18.40
N GLU A 56 10.14 -27.91 -18.42
CA GLU A 56 8.71 -27.99 -18.08
C GLU A 56 7.80 -28.17 -19.29
N VAL A 57 8.31 -27.85 -20.49
CA VAL A 57 7.54 -27.98 -21.72
C VAL A 57 7.36 -29.44 -22.07
N SER A 58 6.12 -29.85 -22.37
CA SER A 58 5.79 -31.20 -22.84
C SER A 58 6.25 -31.38 -24.30
N ARG A 59 7.52 -31.72 -24.49
CA ARG A 59 8.13 -31.95 -25.78
C ARG A 59 9.27 -32.95 -25.67
N SER A 60 9.70 -33.53 -26.82
CA SER A 60 10.80 -34.48 -26.85
C SER A 60 12.11 -33.89 -26.32
N HIS A 61 12.72 -34.57 -25.37
CA HIS A 61 14.01 -34.22 -24.80
C HIS A 61 15.16 -34.93 -25.52
N SER A 62 14.87 -35.91 -26.41
CA SER A 62 15.86 -36.61 -27.22
C SER A 62 16.40 -35.71 -28.34
N LYS A 63 17.59 -36.07 -28.80
CA LYS A 63 18.21 -35.38 -29.94
C LYS A 63 17.37 -35.62 -31.19
N LEU A 64 17.10 -34.53 -31.97
CA LEU A 64 16.22 -34.59 -33.14
C LEU A 64 16.76 -35.52 -34.24
N TYR A 65 18.08 -35.47 -34.52
CA TYR A 65 18.75 -36.29 -35.53
C TYR A 65 20.25 -36.40 -35.25
N LYS A 66 20.95 -37.20 -36.02
CA LYS A 66 22.40 -37.47 -35.90
C LYS A 66 23.22 -36.17 -36.02
N GLN A 67 24.38 -36.15 -35.34
CA GLN A 67 25.25 -34.96 -35.29
C GLN A 67 25.79 -34.54 -36.66
N LYS A 68 26.03 -35.54 -37.56
CA LYS A 68 26.56 -35.38 -38.92
C LYS A 68 25.78 -36.26 -39.90
N GLY A 69 25.90 -36.00 -41.19
CA GLY A 69 25.32 -36.83 -42.26
C GLY A 69 23.87 -36.53 -42.63
N THR A 70 23.28 -35.42 -42.15
CA THR A 70 21.90 -35.02 -42.47
C THR A 70 21.82 -33.79 -43.40
N GLY A 71 22.91 -33.12 -43.65
CA GLY A 71 22.93 -31.84 -44.42
C GLY A 71 22.25 -30.69 -43.74
N GLN A 72 21.65 -30.86 -42.56
CA GLN A 72 20.92 -29.85 -41.81
C GLN A 72 21.77 -29.27 -40.67
N ALA A 73 21.34 -28.09 -40.17
CA ALA A 73 21.94 -27.45 -38.99
C ALA A 73 21.93 -28.39 -37.79
N ARG A 74 22.96 -28.36 -36.97
CA ARG A 74 23.04 -29.20 -35.77
C ARG A 74 22.08 -28.73 -34.68
N HIS A 75 21.19 -29.60 -34.28
CA HIS A 75 20.24 -29.31 -33.19
C HIS A 75 20.29 -30.39 -32.08
N GLY A 76 19.93 -29.98 -30.87
CA GLY A 76 19.70 -30.85 -29.74
C GLY A 76 18.25 -31.36 -29.72
N ALA A 77 17.57 -31.14 -28.63
CA ALA A 77 16.17 -31.55 -28.40
C ALA A 77 15.17 -30.53 -28.92
N ALA A 78 13.97 -30.99 -29.22
CA ALA A 78 12.87 -30.14 -29.73
C ALA A 78 12.32 -29.13 -28.70
N ASN A 79 12.59 -29.34 -27.41
CA ASN A 79 12.20 -28.42 -26.32
C ASN A 79 13.06 -27.17 -26.19
N ALA A 80 14.11 -27.03 -27.03
CA ALA A 80 15.00 -25.87 -26.98
C ALA A 80 14.25 -24.57 -27.34
N PRO A 81 14.66 -23.42 -26.76
CA PRO A 81 13.99 -22.13 -26.97
C PRO A 81 13.99 -21.63 -28.41
N ILE A 82 14.88 -22.12 -29.25
CA ILE A 82 14.98 -21.78 -30.66
C ILE A 82 13.79 -22.27 -31.50
N PHE A 83 13.12 -23.32 -31.03
CA PHE A 83 12.00 -23.92 -31.76
C PHE A 83 10.66 -23.30 -31.35
N ARG A 84 9.75 -23.19 -32.33
CA ARG A 84 8.36 -22.82 -32.07
C ARG A 84 7.72 -23.83 -31.12
N GLY A 85 7.15 -23.38 -30.00
CA GLY A 85 6.61 -24.25 -28.95
C GLY A 85 7.68 -24.89 -28.06
N GLY A 86 8.95 -24.45 -28.13
CA GLY A 86 9.97 -24.75 -27.14
C GLY A 86 9.83 -23.93 -25.85
N GLY A 87 10.66 -24.22 -24.86
CA GLY A 87 10.65 -23.48 -23.59
C GLY A 87 11.18 -22.05 -23.72
N HIS A 88 10.82 -21.20 -22.78
CA HIS A 88 11.37 -19.84 -22.70
C HIS A 88 12.79 -19.86 -22.13
N ALA A 89 13.74 -19.15 -22.76
CA ALA A 89 15.12 -19.09 -22.30
C ALA A 89 15.28 -18.33 -20.97
N HIS A 90 14.64 -17.15 -20.88
CA HIS A 90 14.57 -16.31 -19.68
C HIS A 90 13.12 -16.26 -19.20
N ASN A 91 12.66 -17.38 -18.65
CA ASN A 91 11.27 -17.53 -18.23
C ASN A 91 10.96 -16.67 -16.99
N ARG A 92 9.70 -16.22 -16.93
CA ARG A 92 9.16 -15.60 -15.74
C ARG A 92 8.83 -16.70 -14.73
N LEU A 93 9.31 -16.51 -13.51
CA LEU A 93 8.98 -17.38 -12.38
C LEU A 93 8.13 -16.59 -11.37
N PRO A 94 7.23 -17.25 -10.63
CA PRO A 94 6.55 -16.64 -9.51
C PRO A 94 7.57 -16.08 -8.53
N ARG A 95 7.39 -14.81 -8.13
CA ARG A 95 8.29 -14.18 -7.16
C ARG A 95 7.55 -13.20 -6.27
N ASP A 96 8.04 -13.01 -5.08
CA ASP A 96 7.61 -11.93 -4.20
C ASP A 96 8.25 -10.60 -4.64
N TYR A 97 7.44 -9.56 -4.68
CA TYR A 97 7.85 -8.18 -4.99
C TYR A 97 7.93 -7.31 -3.75
N THR A 98 7.55 -7.85 -2.58
CA THR A 98 7.56 -7.08 -1.33
C THR A 98 8.99 -6.70 -0.96
N HIS A 99 9.12 -5.55 -0.35
CA HIS A 99 10.36 -5.10 0.28
C HIS A 99 10.01 -4.42 1.60
N GLU A 100 10.95 -4.34 2.51
CA GLU A 100 10.75 -3.74 3.81
C GLU A 100 11.03 -2.23 3.79
N LEU A 101 10.22 -1.49 4.54
CA LEU A 101 10.44 -0.07 4.83
C LEU A 101 10.36 0.15 6.34
N PRO A 102 11.34 0.83 6.97
CA PRO A 102 11.37 1.08 8.41
C PRO A 102 10.08 1.75 8.91
N LYS A 103 9.60 1.38 10.11
CA LYS A 103 8.38 1.95 10.71
C LYS A 103 8.42 3.48 10.78
N LYS A 104 9.57 4.06 11.18
CA LYS A 104 9.76 5.52 11.27
C LYS A 104 9.60 6.21 9.91
N VAL A 105 10.14 5.61 8.83
CA VAL A 105 10.01 6.18 7.48
C VAL A 105 8.56 6.13 6.99
N ARG A 106 7.83 5.05 7.30
CA ARG A 106 6.40 4.94 6.97
C ARG A 106 5.55 5.98 7.69
N ALA A 107 5.81 6.21 8.99
CA ALA A 107 5.14 7.25 9.78
C ALA A 107 5.45 8.66 9.24
N MET A 108 6.73 8.93 8.92
CA MET A 108 7.17 10.19 8.32
C MET A 108 6.50 10.44 6.98
N ALA A 109 6.42 9.42 6.11
CA ALA A 109 5.74 9.52 4.81
C ALA A 109 4.27 9.94 4.97
N LEU A 110 3.57 9.38 5.96
CA LEU A 110 2.17 9.73 6.19
C LEU A 110 2.02 11.18 6.69
N ARG A 111 2.90 11.66 7.59
CA ARG A 111 2.93 13.07 8.00
C ARG A 111 3.16 14.00 6.82
N HIS A 112 4.13 13.71 5.96
CA HIS A 112 4.37 14.51 4.75
C HIS A 112 3.20 14.51 3.78
N ALA A 113 2.50 13.38 3.61
CA ALA A 113 1.31 13.31 2.76
C ALA A 113 0.15 14.15 3.30
N LEU A 114 -0.11 14.08 4.61
CA LEU A 114 -1.13 14.89 5.29
C LEU A 114 -0.78 16.38 5.24
N SER A 115 0.48 16.74 5.51
CA SER A 115 0.95 18.12 5.42
C SER A 115 0.89 18.67 4.00
N ALA A 116 1.16 17.85 2.97
CA ALA A 116 1.03 18.26 1.58
C ALA A 116 -0.42 18.67 1.25
N LYS A 117 -1.39 17.87 1.70
CA LYS A 117 -2.82 18.19 1.55
C LYS A 117 -3.25 19.41 2.36
N ALA A 118 -2.70 19.59 3.57
CA ALA A 118 -2.96 20.76 4.40
C ALA A 118 -2.42 22.05 3.75
N ASN A 119 -1.19 22.01 3.23
CA ASN A 119 -0.56 23.16 2.56
C ASN A 119 -1.27 23.54 1.26
N ALA A 120 -1.86 22.58 0.54
CA ALA A 120 -2.68 22.80 -0.65
C ALA A 120 -4.09 23.32 -0.33
N GLY A 121 -4.54 23.26 0.93
CA GLY A 121 -5.92 23.60 1.32
C GLY A 121 -6.95 22.54 0.93
N ASP A 122 -6.52 21.31 0.63
CA ASP A 122 -7.35 20.20 0.17
C ASP A 122 -7.92 19.34 1.31
N ILE A 123 -7.84 19.81 2.55
CA ILE A 123 -8.43 19.11 3.71
C ILE A 123 -9.76 19.74 4.07
N VAL A 124 -10.79 18.91 4.17
CA VAL A 124 -12.12 19.27 4.66
C VAL A 124 -12.40 18.45 5.92
N VAL A 125 -12.87 19.11 6.97
CA VAL A 125 -13.27 18.42 8.19
C VAL A 125 -14.78 18.39 8.28
N ILE A 126 -15.35 17.19 8.51
CA ILE A 126 -16.77 17.00 8.72
C ILE A 126 -17.04 16.50 10.14
N ASP A 127 -18.19 16.86 10.67
CA ASP A 127 -18.61 16.44 11.99
C ASP A 127 -18.78 14.93 12.05
N ALA A 128 -19.73 14.37 11.32
CA ALA A 128 -20.00 12.94 11.25
C ALA A 128 -20.32 12.50 9.82
N LEU A 129 -19.91 11.29 9.48
CA LEU A 129 -20.21 10.65 8.21
C LEU A 129 -21.27 9.56 8.44
N LYS A 130 -22.54 9.95 8.46
CA LYS A 130 -23.67 9.03 8.67
C LYS A 130 -24.78 9.29 7.67
N LEU A 131 -25.40 8.22 7.15
CA LEU A 131 -26.55 8.26 6.26
C LEU A 131 -27.69 7.46 6.86
N ALA A 132 -28.93 8.00 6.79
CA ALA A 132 -30.13 7.27 7.21
C ALA A 132 -30.35 6.03 6.34
N ASP A 133 -30.26 6.19 5.03
CA ASP A 133 -30.45 5.13 4.03
C ASP A 133 -29.17 4.90 3.22
N ALA A 134 -28.93 3.66 2.77
CA ALA A 134 -27.81 3.31 1.88
C ALA A 134 -28.10 3.70 0.41
N LYS A 135 -28.41 4.98 0.16
CA LYS A 135 -28.73 5.49 -1.18
C LYS A 135 -27.57 6.30 -1.76
N THR A 136 -27.09 5.88 -2.94
CA THR A 136 -26.02 6.60 -3.68
C THR A 136 -26.44 8.00 -4.12
N SER A 137 -27.72 8.19 -4.46
CA SER A 137 -28.24 9.51 -4.90
C SER A 137 -28.19 10.55 -3.78
N ALA A 138 -28.53 10.16 -2.55
CA ALA A 138 -28.47 11.03 -1.38
C ALA A 138 -27.02 11.46 -1.09
N LEU A 139 -26.09 10.48 -1.09
CA LEU A 139 -24.66 10.78 -0.92
C LEU A 139 -24.16 11.71 -2.02
N LYS A 140 -24.48 11.46 -3.29
CA LYS A 140 -24.07 12.29 -4.41
C LYS A 140 -24.55 13.74 -4.27
N GLN A 141 -25.77 13.96 -3.81
CA GLN A 141 -26.30 15.30 -3.56
C GLN A 141 -25.52 16.05 -2.45
N SER A 142 -25.17 15.35 -1.37
CA SER A 142 -24.34 15.93 -0.30
C SER A 142 -22.94 16.25 -0.77
N LEU A 143 -22.32 15.36 -1.58
CA LEU A 143 -21.00 15.60 -2.19
C LEU A 143 -20.99 16.80 -3.14
N ALA A 144 -22.04 16.97 -3.93
CA ALA A 144 -22.17 18.13 -4.83
C ALA A 144 -22.28 19.45 -4.05
N LYS A 145 -22.97 19.49 -2.89
CA LYS A 145 -23.03 20.67 -2.02
C LYS A 145 -21.66 21.06 -1.47
N LEU A 146 -20.79 20.08 -1.22
CA LEU A 146 -19.43 20.26 -0.69
C LEU A 146 -18.37 20.43 -1.79
N ASN A 147 -18.73 20.36 -3.07
CA ASN A 147 -17.82 20.36 -4.24
C ASN A 147 -16.75 19.25 -4.14
N LEU A 148 -17.17 18.02 -3.81
CA LEU A 148 -16.30 16.86 -3.60
C LEU A 148 -16.45 15.83 -4.74
N ASP A 149 -15.82 16.07 -5.89
CA ASP A 149 -15.88 15.17 -7.05
C ASP A 149 -14.86 14.02 -6.94
N ASN A 150 -13.71 14.28 -6.32
CA ASN A 150 -12.64 13.30 -6.08
C ASN A 150 -12.15 13.43 -4.64
N ALA A 151 -12.64 12.56 -3.76
CA ALA A 151 -12.39 12.66 -2.34
C ALA A 151 -12.15 11.32 -1.66
N LEU A 152 -11.22 11.33 -0.71
CA LEU A 152 -10.99 10.23 0.23
C LEU A 152 -11.60 10.61 1.58
N PHE A 153 -12.56 9.83 2.03
CA PHE A 153 -13.18 9.98 3.34
C PHE A 153 -12.50 9.08 4.36
N ILE A 154 -12.08 9.66 5.47
CA ILE A 154 -11.55 8.91 6.61
C ILE A 154 -12.53 9.04 7.78
N ALA A 155 -13.14 7.91 8.11
CA ALA A 155 -14.00 7.77 9.28
C ALA A 155 -13.16 7.51 10.54
N GLY A 156 -13.81 7.45 11.70
CA GLY A 156 -13.20 7.10 12.97
C GLY A 156 -12.70 5.65 13.00
N ALA A 157 -13.02 4.91 14.05
CA ALA A 157 -12.64 3.50 14.18
C ALA A 157 -13.35 2.61 13.16
N GLU A 158 -14.64 2.85 12.94
CA GLU A 158 -15.50 2.10 12.04
C GLU A 158 -16.17 3.03 11.02
N VAL A 159 -16.49 2.46 9.86
CA VAL A 159 -17.24 3.15 8.81
C VAL A 159 -18.71 2.75 8.93
N ASP A 160 -19.61 3.71 8.82
CA ASP A 160 -21.05 3.43 8.77
C ASP A 160 -21.38 2.56 7.55
N ALA A 161 -22.11 1.46 7.78
CA ALA A 161 -22.46 0.49 6.75
C ALA A 161 -23.27 1.12 5.59
N ASN A 162 -24.18 2.05 5.89
CA ASN A 162 -24.97 2.74 4.88
C ASN A 162 -24.10 3.62 3.98
N VAL A 163 -23.11 4.31 4.56
CA VAL A 163 -22.15 5.13 3.81
C VAL A 163 -21.24 4.26 2.93
N ALA A 164 -20.74 3.15 3.47
CA ALA A 164 -19.89 2.23 2.74
C ALA A 164 -20.61 1.67 1.49
N LEU A 165 -21.87 1.27 1.64
CA LEU A 165 -22.71 0.79 0.54
C LEU A 165 -23.03 1.89 -0.48
N ALA A 166 -23.35 3.10 -0.01
CA ALA A 166 -23.65 4.24 -0.89
C ALA A 166 -22.42 4.73 -1.68
N ALA A 167 -21.24 4.75 -1.06
CA ALA A 167 -20.00 5.22 -1.68
C ALA A 167 -19.40 4.23 -2.69
N ARG A 168 -19.60 2.93 -2.50
CA ARG A 168 -18.97 1.85 -3.28
C ARG A 168 -19.18 1.98 -4.80
N ASN A 169 -20.32 2.53 -5.25
CA ASN A 169 -20.62 2.68 -6.67
C ASN A 169 -20.20 4.04 -7.26
N LEU A 170 -19.71 4.97 -6.43
CA LEU A 170 -19.31 6.29 -6.90
C LEU A 170 -17.85 6.24 -7.38
N PRO A 171 -17.54 6.66 -8.63
CA PRO A 171 -16.16 6.77 -9.07
C PRO A 171 -15.45 7.88 -8.29
N ASN A 172 -14.17 7.69 -8.05
CA ASN A 172 -13.28 8.66 -7.37
C ASN A 172 -13.65 9.02 -5.93
N ILE A 173 -14.58 8.28 -5.31
CA ILE A 173 -14.93 8.41 -3.90
C ILE A 173 -14.53 7.11 -3.20
N ASP A 174 -13.63 7.23 -2.23
CA ASP A 174 -13.21 6.12 -1.38
C ASP A 174 -13.49 6.46 0.09
N VAL A 175 -13.93 5.47 0.87
CA VAL A 175 -14.19 5.62 2.30
C VAL A 175 -13.38 4.58 3.07
N LEU A 176 -12.54 5.05 3.99
CA LEU A 176 -11.68 4.20 4.79
C LEU A 176 -11.84 4.48 6.29
N PRO A 177 -11.71 3.46 7.15
CA PRO A 177 -11.53 3.69 8.58
C PRO A 177 -10.13 4.29 8.84
N ASN A 178 -9.92 4.92 10.00
CA ASN A 178 -8.62 5.49 10.37
C ASN A 178 -7.45 4.49 10.30
N ALA A 179 -7.70 3.21 10.60
CA ALA A 179 -6.71 2.15 10.46
C ALA A 179 -6.24 1.96 9.01
N GLY A 180 -7.12 2.20 8.04
CA GLY A 180 -6.87 2.11 6.59
C GLY A 180 -6.15 3.32 5.98
N LEU A 181 -5.98 4.41 6.73
CA LEU A 181 -5.32 5.62 6.25
C LEU A 181 -3.91 5.32 5.75
N ASN A 182 -3.65 5.60 4.48
CA ASN A 182 -2.38 5.32 3.81
C ASN A 182 -1.97 6.43 2.83
N VAL A 183 -0.68 6.46 2.49
CA VAL A 183 -0.09 7.53 1.67
C VAL A 183 -0.59 7.50 0.23
N TYR A 184 -0.74 6.30 -0.37
CA TYR A 184 -1.12 6.18 -1.77
C TYR A 184 -2.51 6.76 -2.03
N ASP A 185 -3.50 6.40 -1.22
CA ASP A 185 -4.87 6.87 -1.39
C ASP A 185 -5.01 8.36 -1.07
N VAL A 186 -4.28 8.87 -0.04
CA VAL A 186 -4.22 10.32 0.26
C VAL A 186 -3.68 11.13 -0.91
N LEU A 187 -2.63 10.66 -1.59
CA LEU A 187 -2.05 11.37 -2.74
C LEU A 187 -2.89 11.23 -4.01
N ARG A 188 -3.57 10.10 -4.17
CA ARG A 188 -4.44 9.83 -5.33
C ARG A 188 -5.70 10.68 -5.32
N ALA A 189 -6.32 10.86 -4.16
CA ALA A 189 -7.52 11.65 -4.01
C ALA A 189 -7.23 13.15 -4.20
N GLY A 190 -8.14 13.88 -4.81
CA GLY A 190 -8.07 15.34 -4.92
C GLY A 190 -8.20 15.99 -3.56
N LYS A 191 -9.28 15.70 -2.83
CA LYS A 191 -9.53 16.23 -1.49
C LYS A 191 -9.52 15.14 -0.43
N LEU A 192 -9.05 15.47 0.76
CA LEU A 192 -9.06 14.60 1.93
C LEU A 192 -10.15 15.08 2.90
N VAL A 193 -11.13 14.24 3.16
CA VAL A 193 -12.23 14.52 4.09
C VAL A 193 -12.03 13.71 5.36
N LEU A 194 -11.91 14.40 6.49
CA LEU A 194 -11.69 13.79 7.79
C LEU A 194 -12.91 13.99 8.67
N THR A 195 -13.39 12.95 9.35
CA THR A 195 -14.34 13.14 10.44
C THR A 195 -13.62 13.67 11.68
N GLN A 196 -14.35 14.33 12.59
CA GLN A 196 -13.78 14.80 13.86
C GLN A 196 -13.13 13.64 14.64
N ASP A 197 -13.78 12.48 14.68
CA ASP A 197 -13.25 11.27 15.32
C ASP A 197 -11.95 10.78 14.64
N ALA A 198 -11.88 10.87 13.31
CA ALA A 198 -10.68 10.49 12.57
C ALA A 198 -9.49 11.41 12.91
N VAL A 199 -9.70 12.72 13.03
CA VAL A 199 -8.64 13.67 13.43
C VAL A 199 -8.10 13.31 14.82
N ASN A 200 -8.99 13.07 15.79
CA ASN A 200 -8.59 12.68 17.14
C ASN A 200 -7.81 11.35 17.16
N ALA A 201 -8.25 10.38 16.36
CA ALA A 201 -7.58 9.08 16.23
C ALA A 201 -6.21 9.19 15.54
N ILE A 202 -6.06 10.09 14.54
CA ILE A 202 -4.77 10.39 13.91
C ILE A 202 -3.82 11.01 14.94
N HIS A 203 -4.26 11.98 15.71
CA HIS A 203 -3.45 12.58 16.78
C HIS A 203 -2.98 11.54 17.80
N ALA A 204 -3.88 10.66 18.25
CA ALA A 204 -3.54 9.58 19.18
C ALA A 204 -2.53 8.59 18.58
N ARG A 205 -2.70 8.20 17.31
CA ARG A 205 -1.80 7.29 16.58
C ARG A 205 -0.37 7.82 16.51
N PHE A 206 -0.19 9.11 16.25
CA PHE A 206 1.15 9.70 16.14
C PHE A 206 1.79 10.00 17.50
N LYS A 207 1.01 10.38 18.51
CA LYS A 207 1.52 10.53 19.90
C LYS A 207 2.05 9.20 20.44
N ASN A 208 1.33 8.11 20.27
CA ASN A 208 1.76 6.79 20.70
C ASN A 208 2.97 6.28 19.90
N GLY A 209 3.02 6.53 18.59
CA GLY A 209 4.15 6.15 17.74
C GLY A 209 5.45 6.89 18.09
N ASP A 210 5.38 8.12 18.57
CA ASP A 210 6.53 8.89 19.03
C ASP A 210 6.99 8.47 20.44
N ALA A 211 6.09 7.99 21.29
CA ALA A 211 6.41 7.39 22.58
C ALA A 211 7.24 6.10 22.44
N ASP A 212 6.84 5.22 21.52
CA ASP A 212 7.62 4.01 21.18
C ASP A 212 8.99 4.32 20.55
N ALA A 213 9.13 5.46 19.88
CA ALA A 213 10.40 5.89 19.30
C ALA A 213 11.38 6.44 20.33
N LYS A 214 10.88 6.97 21.45
CA LYS A 214 11.70 7.46 22.59
C LYS A 214 12.09 6.35 23.56
N ALA A 215 11.39 5.21 23.58
CA ALA A 215 11.82 4.04 24.31
C ALA A 215 13.11 3.50 23.67
N ALA A 216 14.21 3.51 24.43
CA ALA A 216 15.54 3.12 23.98
C ALA A 216 15.54 1.75 23.27
N PRO A 217 16.40 1.54 22.26
CA PRO A 217 16.47 0.27 21.55
C PRO A 217 16.89 -0.82 22.55
N LYS A 218 16.01 -1.80 22.76
CA LYS A 218 16.39 -3.05 23.45
C LYS A 218 17.58 -3.63 22.67
N LYS A 219 18.78 -3.57 23.29
CA LYS A 219 19.97 -4.24 22.77
C LYS A 219 19.60 -5.69 22.49
N ARG A 220 19.61 -6.10 21.24
CA ARG A 220 19.52 -7.52 20.87
C ARG A 220 20.67 -8.22 21.56
N ALA A 221 20.36 -9.17 22.44
CA ALA A 221 21.37 -10.06 23.00
C ALA A 221 22.10 -10.77 21.85
N PRO A 222 23.43 -10.91 21.92
CA PRO A 222 24.17 -11.61 20.88
C PRO A 222 23.68 -13.06 20.80
N ALA A 223 23.37 -13.51 19.58
CA ALA A 223 23.00 -14.88 19.32
C ALA A 223 24.13 -15.81 19.82
N LYS A 224 23.83 -16.70 20.78
CA LYS A 224 24.74 -17.74 21.21
C LYS A 224 25.09 -18.61 19.99
N LYS A 225 26.36 -18.56 19.55
CA LYS A 225 26.92 -19.55 18.64
C LYS A 225 26.75 -20.93 19.27
N LYS A 226 25.99 -21.80 18.65
CA LYS A 226 26.06 -23.24 18.92
C LYS A 226 27.44 -23.71 18.50
N THR A 227 28.29 -24.00 19.46
CA THR A 227 29.49 -24.80 19.28
C THR A 227 29.02 -26.24 19.03
N GLU A 228 29.22 -26.72 17.81
CA GLU A 228 29.14 -28.14 17.50
C GLU A 228 30.33 -28.81 18.19
N ALA A 229 30.03 -29.58 19.20
CA ALA A 229 31.00 -30.52 19.80
C ALA A 229 31.15 -31.68 18.84
N SER A 230 32.34 -31.78 18.27
CA SER A 230 32.84 -32.99 17.61
C SER A 230 32.97 -34.12 18.65
N GLU A 231 32.14 -35.16 18.56
CA GLU A 231 32.44 -36.45 19.21
C GLU A 231 33.24 -37.32 18.25
N GLN A 232 34.52 -37.39 18.51
CA GLN A 232 35.36 -38.50 18.17
C GLN A 232 35.15 -39.59 19.25
N GLY A 233 34.89 -40.76 18.83
CA GLY A 233 34.89 -42.00 19.62
C GLY A 233 34.87 -43.14 18.62
N ALA A 234 35.97 -43.66 18.22
CA ALA A 234 36.83 -44.73 18.77
C ALA A 234 36.14 -46.09 18.78
N ALA A 235 36.57 -46.87 17.85
CA ALA A 235 36.98 -48.26 17.88
C ALA A 235 36.27 -49.29 18.84
N ALA A 236 35.67 -50.29 18.29
CA ALA A 236 35.98 -51.70 18.48
C ALA A 236 35.18 -52.56 17.48
#